data_aab8992f021e51c483f74c7e6a9cbf5f
#
_entry.id   aab8992f021e51c483f74c7e6a9cbf5f
#
_cell.length_a   1.000
_cell.length_b   1.000
_cell.length_c   1.000
_cell.angle_alpha   90.00
_cell.angle_beta   90.00
_cell.angle_gamma   90.00
#
_symmetry.space_group_name_H-M   'P 1'
#
loop_
_entity.id
_entity.type
_entity.pdbx_description
1 polymer ?
#
loop_
_entity_poly.entity_id
_entity_poly.type
_entity_poly.pdbx_seq_one_letter_code
_entity_poly.pdbx_strand_id
1 'polypeptide(L)'
;DKIGGETYKQRIDKTLAQLKEKSDEFLTPEALQTYSPKFLHMLENIQDDEHKGLHLIYSQFRTLEGIGIFSLVLEKNGFARFTIKKNESGAWKIDIPDTDLGKPTYALYTGTETSEEKEIIRHIYNGEWDLVPDTISSVLTSISNNNNTGEIIKVLMITSSGSEGINLRNTRYVHIMEPYWHPVRSQQVI
;
A
#
# COMPACT_ATOMS: atom_id res chain seq x y z
N ASP A 1 -17.03 25.25 -0.74
CA ASP A 1 -18.47 25.26 -1.01
C ASP A 1 -19.16 24.25 -0.10
N LYS A 2 -19.88 24.79 0.91
CA LYS A 2 -20.69 24.00 1.83
C LYS A 2 -22.03 23.72 1.17
N ILE A 3 -22.14 22.57 0.53
CA ILE A 3 -23.45 22.01 0.21
C ILE A 3 -23.66 20.87 1.20
N GLY A 4 -24.53 21.08 2.20
CA GLY A 4 -25.02 20.02 3.08
C GLY A 4 -24.09 19.55 4.20
N GLY A 5 -23.30 20.41 4.83
CA GLY A 5 -22.68 20.12 6.14
C GLY A 5 -21.53 19.11 6.19
N GLU A 6 -21.32 18.27 5.19
CA GLU A 6 -20.21 17.29 5.13
C GLU A 6 -19.04 17.81 4.30
N THR A 7 -17.81 17.65 4.82
CA THR A 7 -16.60 17.94 4.07
C THR A 7 -16.35 16.87 3.01
N TYR A 8 -15.58 17.19 1.96
CA TYR A 8 -15.16 16.22 0.94
C TYR A 8 -14.51 14.98 1.54
N LYS A 9 -13.65 15.15 2.55
CA LYS A 9 -13.02 14.06 3.27
C LYS A 9 -14.04 13.14 3.94
N GLN A 10 -15.03 13.70 4.62
CA GLN A 10 -16.08 12.90 5.26
C GLN A 10 -16.89 12.07 4.26
N ARG A 11 -17.13 12.60 3.07
CA ARG A 11 -17.80 11.85 1.99
C ARG A 11 -16.96 10.69 1.48
N ILE A 12 -15.66 10.90 1.33
CA ILE A 12 -14.73 9.81 0.93
C ILE A 12 -14.69 8.74 2.01
N ASP A 13 -14.49 9.10 3.26
CA ASP A 13 -14.43 8.15 4.38
C ASP A 13 -15.73 7.33 4.48
N LYS A 14 -16.87 7.97 4.29
CA LYS A 14 -18.18 7.31 4.26
C LYS A 14 -18.31 6.34 3.07
N THR A 15 -17.87 6.75 1.90
CA THR A 15 -17.90 5.91 0.70
C THR A 15 -16.98 4.69 0.85
N LEU A 16 -15.77 4.87 1.39
CA LEU A 16 -14.87 3.77 1.68
C LEU A 16 -15.43 2.80 2.71
N ALA A 17 -16.08 3.32 3.77
CA ALA A 17 -16.74 2.49 4.77
C ALA A 17 -17.88 1.66 4.16
N GLN A 18 -18.68 2.23 3.28
CA GLN A 18 -19.75 1.53 2.55
C GLN A 18 -19.19 0.46 1.61
N LEU A 19 -18.10 0.75 0.89
CA LEU A 19 -17.44 -0.23 0.03
C LEU A 19 -16.84 -1.40 0.84
N LYS A 20 -16.28 -1.10 2.01
CA LYS A 20 -15.78 -2.13 2.91
C LYS A 20 -16.89 -3.05 3.41
N GLU A 21 -18.02 -2.48 3.81
CA GLU A 21 -19.21 -3.22 4.25
C GLU A 21 -19.77 -4.10 3.13
N LYS A 22 -19.79 -3.58 1.89
CA LYS A 22 -20.27 -4.27 0.69
C LYS A 22 -19.17 -4.90 -0.15
N SER A 23 -18.06 -5.27 0.46
CA SER A 23 -16.89 -5.81 -0.25
C SER A 23 -17.20 -7.09 -1.04
N ASP A 24 -18.10 -7.91 -0.57
CA ASP A 24 -18.57 -9.12 -1.28
C ASP A 24 -19.33 -8.80 -2.58
N GLU A 25 -19.96 -7.63 -2.63
CA GLU A 25 -20.76 -7.20 -3.79
C GLU A 25 -19.89 -6.50 -4.85
N PHE A 26 -18.87 -5.72 -4.44
CA PHE A 26 -18.16 -4.82 -5.34
C PHE A 26 -16.68 -5.13 -5.56
N LEU A 27 -16.04 -5.83 -4.64
CA LEU A 27 -14.57 -5.94 -4.59
C LEU A 27 -14.03 -7.35 -4.86
N THR A 28 -14.90 -8.31 -5.17
CA THR A 28 -14.47 -9.63 -5.63
C THR A 28 -13.93 -9.57 -7.06
N PRO A 29 -13.10 -10.53 -7.51
CA PRO A 29 -12.62 -10.56 -8.88
C PRO A 29 -13.76 -10.54 -9.91
N GLU A 30 -14.85 -11.25 -9.65
CA GLU A 30 -16.02 -11.28 -10.51
C GLU A 30 -16.70 -9.91 -10.62
N ALA A 31 -16.87 -9.22 -9.49
CA ALA A 31 -17.44 -7.87 -9.45
C ALA A 31 -16.53 -6.86 -10.14
N LEU A 32 -15.22 -6.96 -9.95
CA LEU A 32 -14.24 -6.06 -10.55
C LEU A 32 -14.21 -6.13 -12.09
N GLN A 33 -14.59 -7.25 -12.70
CA GLN A 33 -14.75 -7.33 -14.15
C GLN A 33 -15.72 -6.27 -14.68
N THR A 34 -16.76 -5.96 -13.93
CA THR A 34 -17.78 -4.99 -14.29
C THR A 34 -17.44 -3.59 -13.78
N TYR A 35 -17.06 -3.47 -12.50
CA TYR A 35 -16.92 -2.17 -11.85
C TYR A 35 -15.56 -1.51 -12.03
N SER A 36 -14.48 -2.29 -12.11
CA SER A 36 -13.14 -1.77 -12.34
C SER A 36 -12.21 -2.81 -12.98
N PRO A 37 -12.29 -3.02 -14.29
CA PRO A 37 -11.40 -3.95 -15.00
C PRO A 37 -9.92 -3.63 -14.80
N LYS A 38 -9.57 -2.35 -14.62
CA LYS A 38 -8.19 -1.92 -14.33
C LYS A 38 -7.71 -2.45 -12.99
N PHE A 39 -8.51 -2.35 -11.95
CA PHE A 39 -8.16 -2.88 -10.62
C PHE A 39 -8.08 -4.40 -10.63
N LEU A 40 -8.94 -5.07 -11.38
CA LEU A 40 -8.85 -6.52 -11.59
C LEU A 40 -7.52 -6.88 -12.24
N HIS A 41 -7.13 -6.20 -13.29
CA HIS A 41 -5.86 -6.44 -13.99
C HIS A 41 -4.64 -6.23 -13.07
N MET A 42 -4.66 -5.15 -12.27
CA MET A 42 -3.62 -4.91 -11.28
C MET A 42 -3.56 -6.02 -10.22
N LEU A 43 -4.71 -6.43 -9.70
CA LEU A 43 -4.81 -7.51 -8.72
C LEU A 43 -4.27 -8.83 -9.27
N GLU A 44 -4.68 -9.22 -10.47
CA GLU A 44 -4.22 -10.43 -11.15
C GLU A 44 -2.70 -10.42 -11.35
N ASN A 45 -2.13 -9.31 -11.78
CA ASN A 45 -0.68 -9.17 -11.93
C ASN A 45 0.07 -9.31 -10.60
N ILE A 46 -0.49 -8.77 -9.52
CA ILE A 46 0.12 -8.86 -8.18
C ILE A 46 0.04 -10.28 -7.63
N GLN A 47 -1.06 -10.99 -7.90
CA GLN A 47 -1.30 -12.36 -7.43
C GLN A 47 -0.67 -13.44 -8.32
N ASP A 48 -0.19 -13.08 -9.49
CA ASP A 48 0.43 -14.04 -10.41
C ASP A 48 1.74 -14.59 -9.83
N ASP A 49 1.80 -15.90 -9.68
CA ASP A 49 2.98 -16.61 -9.15
C ASP A 49 4.24 -16.48 -10.04
N GLU A 50 4.07 -16.15 -11.30
CA GLU A 50 5.18 -15.85 -12.20
C GLU A 50 5.76 -14.45 -11.96
N HIS A 51 4.98 -13.54 -11.40
CA HIS A 51 5.38 -12.17 -11.07
C HIS A 51 5.95 -12.08 -9.66
N LYS A 52 6.99 -12.87 -9.38
CA LYS A 52 7.69 -12.82 -8.10
C LYS A 52 8.49 -11.53 -7.95
N GLY A 53 8.32 -10.87 -6.84
CA GLY A 53 9.03 -9.64 -6.53
C GLY A 53 8.13 -8.55 -5.97
N LEU A 54 8.69 -7.36 -5.88
CA LEU A 54 8.03 -6.21 -5.27
C LEU A 54 7.24 -5.43 -6.31
N HIS A 55 6.03 -5.04 -5.92
CA HIS A 55 5.12 -4.23 -6.72
C HIS A 55 5.02 -2.82 -6.15
N LEU A 56 5.24 -1.82 -6.99
CA LEU A 56 5.02 -0.42 -6.68
C LEU A 56 3.74 0.05 -7.39
N ILE A 57 2.83 0.64 -6.64
CA ILE A 57 1.64 1.28 -7.18
C ILE A 57 1.77 2.78 -6.98
N TYR A 58 1.67 3.53 -8.06
CA TYR A 58 1.76 4.97 -8.05
C TYR A 58 0.43 5.61 -8.41
N SER A 59 0.01 6.60 -7.61
CA SER A 59 -1.11 7.48 -7.93
C SER A 59 -0.67 8.95 -7.90
N GLN A 60 -1.05 9.71 -8.92
CA GLN A 60 -0.76 11.14 -8.96
C GLN A 60 -1.64 11.96 -8.01
N PHE A 61 -2.78 11.43 -7.60
CA PHE A 61 -3.70 12.15 -6.73
C PHE A 61 -3.26 12.08 -5.27
N ARG A 62 -3.29 13.25 -4.62
CA ARG A 62 -3.05 13.35 -3.18
C ARG A 62 -4.20 12.80 -2.35
N THR A 63 -5.37 12.73 -2.94
CA THR A 63 -6.55 12.13 -2.31
C THR A 63 -6.44 10.61 -2.35
N LEU A 64 -6.82 9.98 -1.25
CA LEU A 64 -6.73 8.53 -1.08
C LEU A 64 -7.81 7.74 -1.85
N GLU A 65 -8.57 8.39 -2.75
CA GLU A 65 -9.70 7.75 -3.44
C GLU A 65 -9.27 6.47 -4.17
N GLY A 66 -8.34 6.56 -5.11
CA GLY A 66 -7.87 5.40 -5.87
C GLY A 66 -7.11 4.40 -5.00
N ILE A 67 -6.16 4.88 -4.19
CA ILE A 67 -5.36 4.07 -3.27
C ILE A 67 -6.26 3.48 -2.17
N GLY A 68 -7.18 4.26 -1.62
CA GLY A 68 -8.12 3.79 -0.61
C GLY A 68 -8.99 2.65 -1.12
N ILE A 69 -9.58 2.79 -2.30
CA ILE A 69 -10.39 1.73 -2.92
C ILE A 69 -9.54 0.51 -3.24
N PHE A 70 -8.35 0.69 -3.83
CA PHE A 70 -7.49 -0.44 -4.15
C PHE A 70 -6.96 -1.16 -2.91
N SER A 71 -6.74 -0.44 -1.79
CA SER A 71 -6.45 -1.06 -0.49
C SER A 71 -7.56 -2.01 -0.06
N LEU A 72 -8.82 -1.61 -0.22
CA LEU A 72 -9.96 -2.48 0.08
C LEU A 72 -10.05 -3.68 -0.87
N VAL A 73 -9.69 -3.51 -2.15
CA VAL A 73 -9.59 -4.63 -3.10
C VAL A 73 -8.55 -5.64 -2.64
N LEU A 74 -7.38 -5.18 -2.24
CA LEU A 74 -6.31 -6.06 -1.73
C LEU A 74 -6.75 -6.78 -0.45
N GLU A 75 -7.33 -6.08 0.51
CA GLU A 75 -7.81 -6.68 1.77
C GLU A 75 -8.91 -7.71 1.53
N LYS A 76 -9.85 -7.44 0.63
CA LYS A 76 -10.88 -8.40 0.24
C LYS A 76 -10.29 -9.67 -0.39
N ASN A 77 -9.18 -9.54 -1.08
CA ASN A 77 -8.51 -10.63 -1.80
C ASN A 77 -7.29 -11.21 -1.06
N GLY A 78 -7.30 -11.15 0.26
CA GLY A 78 -6.37 -11.88 1.11
C GLY A 78 -5.10 -11.15 1.51
N PHE A 79 -4.97 -9.85 1.25
CA PHE A 79 -3.85 -9.04 1.71
C PHE A 79 -4.13 -8.41 3.07
N ALA A 80 -3.09 -8.18 3.84
CA ALA A 80 -3.13 -7.39 5.06
C ALA A 80 -2.36 -6.07 4.89
N ARG A 81 -2.78 -5.04 5.60
CA ARG A 81 -2.04 -3.79 5.65
C ARG A 81 -0.86 -3.93 6.61
N PHE A 82 0.34 -3.61 6.13
CA PHE A 82 1.52 -3.50 6.96
C PHE A 82 1.57 -2.09 7.59
N THR A 83 1.42 -2.02 8.89
CA THR A 83 1.55 -0.78 9.66
C THR A 83 2.48 -0.96 10.84
N ILE A 84 3.04 0.14 11.29
CA ILE A 84 3.85 0.23 12.50
C ILE A 84 3.24 1.25 13.44
N LYS A 85 3.45 1.08 14.73
CA LYS A 85 3.03 2.04 15.76
C LYS A 85 4.02 2.07 16.91
N LYS A 86 3.98 3.13 17.69
CA LYS A 86 4.68 3.20 18.97
C LYS A 86 3.84 2.56 20.08
N ASN A 87 4.49 1.77 20.92
CA ASN A 87 3.88 1.24 22.13
C ASN A 87 3.85 2.32 23.24
N GLU A 88 3.34 1.96 24.41
CA GLU A 88 3.25 2.88 25.56
C GLU A 88 4.61 3.41 26.04
N SER A 89 5.69 2.66 25.83
CA SER A 89 7.07 3.09 26.15
C SER A 89 7.72 3.93 25.04
N GLY A 90 7.00 4.19 23.93
CA GLY A 90 7.51 4.94 22.79
C GLY A 90 8.36 4.12 21.81
N ALA A 91 8.48 2.81 22.01
CA ALA A 91 9.19 1.94 21.10
C ALA A 91 8.31 1.54 19.88
N TRP A 92 8.92 1.52 18.71
CA TRP A 92 8.25 1.08 17.49
C TRP A 92 7.96 -0.42 17.50
N LYS A 93 6.80 -0.79 17.00
CA LYS A 93 6.43 -2.19 16.77
C LYS A 93 5.62 -2.35 15.49
N ILE A 94 5.62 -3.56 14.93
CA ILE A 94 4.74 -3.93 13.82
C ILE A 94 3.32 -4.08 14.37
N ASP A 95 2.36 -3.48 13.68
CA ASP A 95 0.95 -3.47 14.05
C ASP A 95 0.12 -4.22 13.01
N ILE A 96 0.15 -5.55 13.08
CA ILE A 96 -0.65 -6.44 12.26
C ILE A 96 -1.47 -7.34 13.20
N PRO A 97 -2.81 -7.42 13.02
CA PRO A 97 -3.63 -8.34 13.81
C PRO A 97 -3.18 -9.79 13.65
N ASP A 98 -3.29 -10.58 14.72
CA ASP A 98 -2.92 -12.00 14.70
C ASP A 98 -3.65 -12.80 13.60
N THR A 99 -4.89 -12.42 13.30
CA THR A 99 -5.69 -13.03 12.23
C THR A 99 -5.11 -12.81 10.83
N ASP A 100 -4.25 -11.82 10.67
CA ASP A 100 -3.65 -11.42 9.38
C ASP A 100 -2.19 -11.88 9.23
N LEU A 101 -1.64 -12.54 10.25
CA LEU A 101 -0.27 -13.07 10.19
C LEU A 101 -0.13 -14.10 9.04
N GLY A 102 0.94 -13.95 8.27
CA GLY A 102 1.22 -14.83 7.13
C GLY A 102 0.55 -14.43 5.82
N LYS A 103 -0.37 -13.46 5.82
CA LYS A 103 -0.91 -12.90 4.58
C LYS A 103 0.13 -12.04 3.86
N PRO A 104 0.11 -11.99 2.52
CA PRO A 104 0.87 -10.98 1.79
C PRO A 104 0.41 -9.59 2.22
N THR A 105 1.33 -8.63 2.23
CA THR A 105 1.05 -7.30 2.77
C THR A 105 1.23 -6.21 1.74
N TYR A 106 0.52 -5.12 1.96
CA TYR A 106 0.74 -3.84 1.31
C TYR A 106 1.03 -2.76 2.35
N ALA A 107 1.80 -1.77 1.98
CA ALA A 107 2.06 -0.59 2.80
C ALA A 107 1.74 0.69 2.03
N LEU A 108 1.38 1.74 2.76
CA LEU A 108 1.10 3.06 2.21
C LEU A 108 2.29 3.99 2.45
N TYR A 109 2.64 4.74 1.42
CA TYR A 109 3.63 5.80 1.45
C TYR A 109 3.02 7.06 0.82
N THR A 110 2.18 7.72 1.59
CA THR A 110 1.36 8.86 1.16
C THR A 110 1.76 10.12 1.92
N GLY A 111 0.94 11.13 1.97
CA GLY A 111 1.20 12.31 2.78
C GLY A 111 0.61 12.25 4.20
N THR A 112 0.01 11.13 4.60
CA THR A 112 -0.69 11.00 5.89
C THR A 112 0.18 10.39 6.99
N GLU A 113 1.22 9.63 6.63
CA GLU A 113 2.16 9.04 7.57
C GLU A 113 3.18 10.10 8.04
N THR A 114 3.68 9.95 9.26
CA THR A 114 4.78 10.80 9.74
C THR A 114 6.06 10.54 8.94
N SER A 115 6.98 11.49 8.93
CA SER A 115 8.26 11.33 8.23
C SER A 115 9.06 10.13 8.77
N GLU A 116 8.99 9.89 10.08
CA GLU A 116 9.66 8.77 10.73
C GLU A 116 9.04 7.42 10.29
N GLU A 117 7.71 7.32 10.28
CA GLU A 117 7.00 6.13 9.79
C GLU A 117 7.35 5.83 8.33
N LYS A 118 7.32 6.84 7.48
CA LYS A 118 7.66 6.69 6.06
C LYS A 118 9.08 6.17 5.86
N GLU A 119 10.02 6.69 6.62
CA GLU A 119 11.42 6.26 6.53
C GLU A 119 11.59 4.80 6.95
N ILE A 120 10.98 4.40 8.06
CA ILE A 120 11.01 3.00 8.53
C ILE A 120 10.35 2.07 7.49
N ILE A 121 9.19 2.40 6.99
CA ILE A 121 8.50 1.62 5.95
C ILE A 121 9.36 1.47 4.70
N ARG A 122 10.01 2.53 4.25
CA ARG A 122 10.92 2.50 3.09
C ARG A 122 12.11 1.57 3.32
N HIS A 123 12.74 1.62 4.48
CA HIS A 123 13.83 0.72 4.83
C HIS A 123 13.39 -0.75 4.89
N ILE A 124 12.20 -1.02 5.42
CA ILE A 124 11.64 -2.38 5.44
C ILE A 124 11.38 -2.87 4.02
N TYR A 125 10.76 -2.05 3.18
CA TYR A 125 10.53 -2.38 1.78
C TYR A 125 11.84 -2.69 1.03
N ASN A 126 12.89 -1.92 1.31
CA ASN A 126 14.22 -2.09 0.71
C ASN A 126 15.03 -3.27 1.30
N GLY A 127 14.55 -3.92 2.35
CA GLY A 127 15.27 -5.01 3.01
C GLY A 127 16.44 -4.57 3.88
N GLU A 128 16.44 -3.33 4.34
CA GLU A 128 17.54 -2.69 5.08
C GLU A 128 17.30 -2.78 6.59
N TRP A 129 17.40 -4.00 7.16
CA TRP A 129 17.12 -4.24 8.59
C TRP A 129 18.01 -3.44 9.54
N ASP A 130 19.24 -3.12 9.12
CA ASP A 130 20.20 -2.36 9.93
C ASP A 130 19.78 -0.89 10.14
N LEU A 131 18.85 -0.38 9.32
CA LEU A 131 18.38 0.99 9.35
C LEU A 131 17.01 1.14 10.01
N VAL A 132 16.44 0.08 10.55
CA VAL A 132 15.17 0.12 11.27
C VAL A 132 15.40 -0.09 12.78
N PRO A 133 14.48 0.39 13.64
CA PRO A 133 14.59 0.18 15.08
C PRO A 133 14.72 -1.30 15.47
N ASP A 134 15.53 -1.62 16.47
CA ASP A 134 15.81 -2.98 16.91
C ASP A 134 14.54 -3.76 17.29
N THR A 135 13.54 -3.10 17.84
CA THR A 135 12.24 -3.69 18.17
C THR A 135 11.47 -4.21 16.96
N ILE A 136 11.74 -3.65 15.78
CA ILE A 136 11.18 -4.11 14.51
C ILE A 136 12.15 -5.08 13.83
N SER A 137 13.43 -4.75 13.71
CA SER A 137 14.41 -5.56 12.98
C SER A 137 14.56 -6.97 13.55
N SER A 138 14.44 -7.15 14.85
CA SER A 138 14.45 -8.47 15.48
C SER A 138 13.28 -9.35 15.02
N VAL A 139 12.09 -8.78 14.87
CA VAL A 139 10.92 -9.50 14.35
C VAL A 139 11.11 -9.81 12.86
N LEU A 140 11.58 -8.85 12.07
CA LEU A 140 11.83 -9.04 10.64
C LEU A 140 12.85 -10.15 10.39
N THR A 141 13.94 -10.15 11.13
CA THR A 141 14.99 -11.16 11.02
C THR A 141 14.49 -12.56 11.34
N SER A 142 13.51 -12.69 12.24
CA SER A 142 12.88 -13.98 12.55
C SER A 142 12.03 -14.53 11.39
N ILE A 143 11.59 -13.66 10.47
CA ILE A 143 10.77 -14.03 9.32
C ILE A 143 11.63 -14.24 8.07
N SER A 144 12.52 -13.28 7.76
CA SER A 144 13.37 -13.30 6.58
C SER A 144 14.59 -12.41 6.77
N ASN A 145 15.67 -12.70 6.04
CA ASN A 145 16.88 -11.86 6.01
C ASN A 145 16.75 -10.66 5.05
N ASN A 146 15.73 -10.63 4.22
CA ASN A 146 15.50 -9.58 3.22
C ASN A 146 14.01 -9.48 2.84
N ASN A 147 13.70 -8.54 1.93
CA ASN A 147 12.37 -8.36 1.37
C ASN A 147 12.39 -8.48 -0.17
N ASN A 148 13.28 -9.25 -0.75
CA ASN A 148 13.52 -9.26 -2.20
C ASN A 148 12.35 -9.78 -3.02
N THR A 149 11.56 -10.68 -2.45
CA THR A 149 10.36 -11.25 -3.08
C THR A 149 9.07 -10.92 -2.33
N GLY A 150 9.10 -9.91 -1.46
CA GLY A 150 7.93 -9.43 -0.74
C GLY A 150 7.61 -10.23 0.53
N GLU A 151 8.62 -10.79 1.18
CA GLU A 151 8.48 -11.59 2.39
C GLU A 151 7.85 -10.81 3.54
N ILE A 152 8.10 -9.51 3.60
CA ILE A 152 7.56 -8.61 4.64
C ILE A 152 6.53 -7.65 4.02
N ILE A 153 6.90 -6.92 2.96
CA ILE A 153 6.01 -6.00 2.22
C ILE A 153 6.10 -6.36 0.75
N LYS A 154 4.99 -6.81 0.17
CA LYS A 154 4.91 -7.16 -1.25
C LYS A 154 4.55 -5.98 -2.14
N VAL A 155 3.66 -5.12 -1.67
CA VAL A 155 3.12 -4.00 -2.43
C VAL A 155 3.33 -2.70 -1.66
N LEU A 156 3.92 -1.70 -2.31
CA LEU A 156 4.03 -0.34 -1.78
C LEU A 156 3.17 0.59 -2.65
N MET A 157 2.24 1.30 -2.02
CA MET A 157 1.42 2.30 -2.71
C MET A 157 1.90 3.70 -2.34
N ILE A 158 2.30 4.46 -3.35
CA ILE A 158 2.80 5.83 -3.18
C ILE A 158 1.94 6.83 -3.92
N THR A 159 1.86 8.04 -3.37
CA THR A 159 1.27 9.21 -4.02
C THR A 159 2.36 10.16 -4.51
N SER A 160 1.97 11.10 -5.37
CA SER A 160 2.90 12.14 -5.86
C SER A 160 3.55 12.94 -4.72
N SER A 161 2.85 13.13 -3.60
CA SER A 161 3.38 13.82 -2.43
C SER A 161 4.42 13.02 -1.64
N GLY A 162 4.44 11.69 -1.80
CA GLY A 162 5.39 10.81 -1.14
C GLY A 162 6.60 10.44 -2.01
N SER A 163 6.53 10.68 -3.32
CA SER A 163 7.50 10.16 -4.28
C SER A 163 8.77 11.00 -4.45
N GLU A 164 8.78 12.24 -4.00
CA GLU A 164 9.97 13.10 -4.16
C GLU A 164 11.14 12.58 -3.31
N GLY A 165 12.26 12.30 -4.00
CA GLY A 165 13.49 11.86 -3.35
C GLY A 165 13.46 10.45 -2.78
N ILE A 166 12.43 9.67 -3.06
CA ILE A 166 12.36 8.28 -2.61
C ILE A 166 13.35 7.40 -3.36
N ASN A 167 14.13 6.62 -2.61
CA ASN A 167 15.03 5.61 -3.16
C ASN A 167 14.48 4.23 -2.82
N LEU A 168 13.93 3.54 -3.82
CA LEU A 168 13.41 2.19 -3.69
C LEU A 168 14.32 1.19 -4.38
N ARG A 169 14.56 0.06 -3.71
CA ARG A 169 15.38 -1.04 -4.23
C ARG A 169 14.52 -2.26 -4.51
N ASN A 170 14.97 -3.06 -5.45
CA ASN A 170 14.36 -4.34 -5.80
C ASN A 170 12.90 -4.28 -6.28
N THR A 171 12.34 -3.11 -6.59
CA THR A 171 11.05 -3.02 -7.25
C THR A 171 11.14 -3.67 -8.62
N ARG A 172 10.24 -4.61 -8.89
CA ARG A 172 10.20 -5.33 -10.18
C ARG A 172 9.03 -4.92 -11.06
N TYR A 173 7.92 -4.54 -10.45
CA TYR A 173 6.69 -4.22 -11.18
C TYR A 173 6.18 -2.86 -10.72
N VAL A 174 5.85 -2.02 -11.68
CA VAL A 174 5.29 -0.69 -11.43
C VAL A 174 3.92 -0.59 -12.06
N HIS A 175 2.93 -0.22 -11.26
CA HIS A 175 1.56 0.02 -11.71
C HIS A 175 1.25 1.51 -11.55
N ILE A 176 0.97 2.18 -12.66
CA ILE A 176 0.54 3.59 -12.66
C ILE A 176 -0.98 3.60 -12.68
N MET A 177 -1.58 4.06 -11.58
CA MET A 177 -3.03 4.04 -11.40
C MET A 177 -3.72 4.99 -12.38
N GLU A 178 -3.13 6.19 -12.57
CA GLU A 178 -3.60 7.17 -13.55
C GLU A 178 -2.43 7.58 -14.46
N PRO A 179 -2.61 7.56 -15.79
CA PRO A 179 -1.57 8.00 -16.70
C PRO A 179 -1.41 9.53 -16.63
N TYR A 180 -0.17 10.00 -16.69
CA TYR A 180 0.12 11.41 -16.86
C TYR A 180 -0.15 11.86 -18.30
N TRP A 181 -0.63 13.08 -18.45
CA TRP A 181 -0.71 13.74 -19.75
C TRP A 181 0.67 14.05 -20.33
N HIS A 182 1.69 14.20 -19.47
CA HIS A 182 3.07 14.40 -19.86
C HIS A 182 3.91 13.12 -19.65
N PRO A 183 4.46 12.54 -20.74
CA PRO A 183 5.26 11.30 -20.68
C PRO A 183 6.45 11.39 -19.73
N VAL A 184 7.06 12.56 -19.59
CA VAL A 184 8.24 12.79 -18.74
C VAL A 184 7.98 12.44 -17.28
N ARG A 185 6.81 12.78 -16.74
CA ARG A 185 6.47 12.43 -15.35
C ARG A 185 6.26 10.95 -15.14
N SER A 186 5.66 10.26 -16.11
CA SER A 186 5.52 8.80 -16.06
C SER A 186 6.88 8.11 -16.08
N GLN A 187 7.83 8.62 -16.84
CA GLN A 187 9.21 8.09 -16.92
C GLN A 187 9.99 8.28 -15.62
N GLN A 188 9.66 9.29 -14.81
CA GLN A 188 10.31 9.52 -13.50
C GLN A 188 9.88 8.50 -12.44
N VAL A 189 8.76 7.81 -12.66
CA VAL A 189 8.21 6.80 -11.74
C VAL A 189 8.73 5.40 -12.07
N ILE A 190 9.10 5.17 -13.31
CA ILE A 190 9.63 3.91 -13.83
C ILE A 190 11.15 3.92 -13.77
#